data_e2a53a832d4825ea854452177fb41b1e
#
_entry.id   e2a53a832d4825ea854452177fb41b1e
#
_cell.length_a   1.000
_cell.length_b   1.000
_cell.length_c   1.000
_cell.angle_alpha   90.00
_cell.angle_beta   90.00
_cell.angle_gamma   90.00
#
_symmetry.space_group_name_H-M   'P 1'
#
loop_
_entity.id
_entity.type
_entity.pdbx_description
1 polymer ?
#
loop_
_entity_poly.entity_id
_entity_poly.type
_entity_poly.pdbx_seq_one_letter_code
_entity_poly.pdbx_strand_id
1 'polypeptide(L)'
;MILNEIFIKLFFMGMIFVVFSCATIKDEHYALIETKKGKMIVKFFPDIAPKHVESFKALIETDYFNGTTFHRVIPGFVIQGGDPNSKDNDRFNDGMGGHAGKYFGIGDENNSETWTVPAEFNEKPHKRGILSMARSQNPDSGGSQFFICVDNVPQLDNNYTVFGEVISGLEVIDKIVNSSTPGTENPSYRGPDRDNPIEKVEMNISLISSSELDLESLQ
;
A
#
# COMPACT_ATOMS: atom_id res chain seq x y z
N MET A 1 4.60 -18.44 86.67
CA MET A 1 4.62 -17.03 86.94
C MET A 1 5.46 -16.36 85.89
N ILE A 2 4.84 -15.46 85.14
CA ILE A 2 5.32 -14.58 84.09
C ILE A 2 5.43 -15.23 82.67
N LEU A 3 4.33 -15.00 81.91
CA LEU A 3 4.21 -15.08 80.48
C LEU A 3 5.16 -14.08 79.83
N ASN A 4 5.80 -14.47 78.71
CA ASN A 4 6.27 -13.51 77.75
C ASN A 4 5.70 -13.89 76.36
N GLU A 5 4.75 -13.07 75.91
CA GLU A 5 4.22 -13.12 74.59
C GLU A 5 5.24 -12.57 73.59
N ILE A 6 5.63 -13.42 72.64
CA ILE A 6 6.41 -12.97 71.47
C ILE A 6 5.43 -12.76 70.33
N PHE A 7 5.11 -11.50 70.06
CA PHE A 7 4.38 -11.08 68.86
C PHE A 7 5.29 -11.25 67.63
N ILE A 8 5.05 -12.29 66.84
CA ILE A 8 5.64 -12.40 65.51
C ILE A 8 4.79 -11.58 64.54
N LYS A 9 5.25 -10.37 64.19
CA LYS A 9 4.68 -9.59 63.09
C LYS A 9 5.16 -10.22 61.76
N LEU A 10 4.30 -11.00 61.12
CA LEU A 10 4.46 -11.36 59.72
C LEU A 10 4.26 -10.10 58.85
N PHE A 11 5.35 -9.58 58.32
CA PHE A 11 5.35 -8.52 57.32
C PHE A 11 5.13 -9.18 55.94
N PHE A 12 3.88 -9.28 55.47
CA PHE A 12 3.56 -9.66 54.11
C PHE A 12 3.91 -8.47 53.20
N MET A 13 5.12 -8.46 52.66
CA MET A 13 5.50 -7.54 51.61
C MET A 13 4.95 -8.07 50.28
N GLY A 14 3.72 -7.65 49.96
CA GLY A 14 3.09 -7.93 48.68
C GLY A 14 3.87 -7.23 47.59
N MET A 15 4.71 -7.98 46.87
CA MET A 15 5.41 -7.53 45.67
C MET A 15 4.39 -7.50 44.53
N ILE A 16 3.77 -6.33 44.28
CA ILE A 16 2.92 -6.09 43.13
C ILE A 16 3.86 -6.07 41.92
N PHE A 17 3.92 -7.18 41.20
CA PHE A 17 4.46 -7.21 39.84
C PHE A 17 3.48 -6.46 38.93
N VAL A 18 3.72 -5.17 38.74
CA VAL A 18 3.10 -4.44 37.60
C VAL A 18 3.80 -4.93 36.35
N VAL A 19 3.18 -5.92 35.69
CA VAL A 19 3.57 -6.31 34.35
C VAL A 19 3.14 -5.17 33.44
N PHE A 20 4.04 -4.21 33.18
CA PHE A 20 3.91 -3.30 32.05
C PHE A 20 4.01 -4.16 30.79
N SER A 21 2.87 -4.65 30.32
CA SER A 21 2.74 -5.10 28.95
C SER A 21 2.89 -3.85 28.09
N CYS A 22 4.12 -3.57 27.68
CA CYS A 22 4.38 -2.65 26.61
C CYS A 22 3.85 -3.33 25.32
N ALA A 23 2.54 -3.28 25.10
CA ALA A 23 1.98 -3.47 23.80
C ALA A 23 2.53 -2.30 22.97
N THR A 24 3.59 -2.56 22.21
CA THR A 24 3.97 -1.70 21.09
C THR A 24 2.75 -1.70 20.17
N ILE A 25 1.97 -0.62 20.25
CA ILE A 25 0.97 -0.32 19.24
C ILE A 25 1.81 -0.05 17.98
N LYS A 26 1.96 -1.07 17.15
CA LYS A 26 2.49 -0.94 15.80
C LYS A 26 1.41 -0.17 15.04
N ASP A 27 1.51 1.15 15.07
CA ASP A 27 0.65 2.03 14.27
C ASP A 27 1.13 1.99 12.82
N GLU A 28 0.78 0.89 12.12
CA GLU A 28 1.22 0.59 10.76
C GLU A 28 0.22 1.15 9.74
N HIS A 29 -0.25 2.38 9.94
CA HIS A 29 -1.18 3.00 8.99
C HIS A 29 -0.48 3.75 7.86
N TYR A 30 0.84 3.61 7.73
CA TYR A 30 1.63 4.31 6.72
C TYR A 30 2.53 3.36 5.95
N ALA A 31 2.82 3.72 4.70
CA ALA A 31 3.83 3.09 3.87
C ALA A 31 4.73 4.12 3.20
N LEU A 32 6.00 3.79 3.06
CA LEU A 32 6.98 4.52 2.28
C LEU A 32 7.14 3.83 0.92
N ILE A 33 6.89 4.57 -0.16
CA ILE A 33 7.17 4.14 -1.54
C ILE A 33 8.43 4.87 -2.00
N GLU A 34 9.49 4.11 -2.22
CA GLU A 34 10.78 4.62 -2.69
C GLU A 34 10.97 4.32 -4.18
N THR A 35 11.37 5.31 -4.93
CA THR A 35 11.69 5.21 -6.36
C THR A 35 12.92 6.03 -6.68
N LYS A 36 13.55 5.81 -7.83
CA LYS A 36 14.62 6.70 -8.34
C LYS A 36 14.15 8.15 -8.60
N LYS A 37 12.84 8.39 -8.65
CA LYS A 37 12.24 9.72 -8.84
C LYS A 37 12.02 10.47 -7.52
N GLY A 38 12.11 9.76 -6.39
CA GLY A 38 11.90 10.28 -5.03
C GLY A 38 11.08 9.33 -4.16
N LYS A 39 10.72 9.81 -2.98
CA LYS A 39 9.96 9.08 -1.97
C LYS A 39 8.54 9.64 -1.84
N MET A 40 7.57 8.77 -1.59
CA MET A 40 6.19 9.14 -1.27
C MET A 40 5.77 8.44 0.00
N ILE A 41 5.10 9.15 0.90
CA ILE A 41 4.49 8.57 2.10
C ILE A 41 3.00 8.45 1.87
N VAL A 42 2.47 7.25 2.06
CA VAL A 42 1.06 6.91 1.93
C VAL A 42 0.46 6.70 3.31
N LYS A 43 -0.70 7.29 3.57
CA LYS A 43 -1.57 6.99 4.70
C LYS A 43 -2.69 6.06 4.23
N PHE A 44 -2.89 4.94 4.94
CA PHE A 44 -3.97 4.00 4.67
C PHE A 44 -5.30 4.39 5.34
N PHE A 45 -6.41 3.89 4.80
CA PHE A 45 -7.77 4.09 5.29
C PHE A 45 -8.44 2.77 5.70
N PRO A 46 -8.00 2.12 6.79
CA PRO A 46 -8.57 0.83 7.21
C PRO A 46 -10.05 0.89 7.60
N ASP A 47 -10.55 2.07 7.97
CA ASP A 47 -11.96 2.25 8.37
C ASP A 47 -12.94 2.13 7.19
N ILE A 48 -12.51 2.43 5.97
CA ILE A 48 -13.36 2.42 4.76
C ILE A 48 -13.01 1.33 3.75
N ALA A 49 -11.80 0.74 3.86
CA ALA A 49 -11.35 -0.33 2.98
C ALA A 49 -10.44 -1.32 3.74
N PRO A 50 -10.94 -1.97 4.82
CA PRO A 50 -10.14 -2.82 5.69
C PRO A 50 -9.46 -3.97 4.97
N LYS A 51 -10.15 -4.66 4.05
CA LYS A 51 -9.57 -5.81 3.33
C LYS A 51 -8.49 -5.40 2.33
N HIS A 52 -8.68 -4.27 1.64
CA HIS A 52 -7.66 -3.73 0.74
C HIS A 52 -6.40 -3.32 1.49
N VAL A 53 -6.55 -2.64 2.63
CA VAL A 53 -5.41 -2.26 3.49
C VAL A 53 -4.72 -3.50 4.04
N GLU A 54 -5.47 -4.48 4.53
CA GLU A 54 -4.92 -5.73 5.07
C GLU A 54 -4.16 -6.53 4.00
N SER A 55 -4.75 -6.67 2.80
CA SER A 55 -4.11 -7.34 1.66
C SER A 55 -2.83 -6.64 1.23
N PHE A 56 -2.88 -5.31 1.08
CA PHE A 56 -1.75 -4.52 0.61
C PHE A 56 -0.57 -4.58 1.61
N LYS A 57 -0.86 -4.49 2.91
CA LYS A 57 0.14 -4.63 3.97
C LYS A 57 0.78 -6.01 3.98
N ALA A 58 0.00 -7.08 3.82
CA ALA A 58 0.53 -8.43 3.74
C ALA A 58 1.48 -8.63 2.54
N LEU A 59 1.22 -7.98 1.40
CA LEU A 59 2.13 -7.98 0.26
C LEU A 59 3.42 -7.19 0.56
N ILE A 60 3.32 -6.07 1.27
CA ILE A 60 4.51 -5.29 1.70
C ILE A 60 5.40 -6.14 2.62
N GLU A 61 4.82 -6.83 3.60
CA GLU A 61 5.53 -7.66 4.58
C GLU A 61 6.32 -8.82 3.94
N THR A 62 5.96 -9.21 2.72
CA THR A 62 6.66 -10.26 1.95
C THR A 62 7.58 -9.71 0.86
N ASP A 63 7.88 -8.40 0.88
CA ASP A 63 8.69 -7.73 -0.15
C ASP A 63 8.12 -7.87 -1.57
N TYR A 64 6.82 -8.16 -1.70
CA TYR A 64 6.18 -8.45 -2.97
C TYR A 64 6.35 -7.31 -3.99
N PHE A 65 6.26 -6.05 -3.54
CA PHE A 65 6.35 -4.88 -4.42
C PHE A 65 7.78 -4.52 -4.82
N ASN A 66 8.81 -5.05 -4.15
CA ASN A 66 10.19 -4.69 -4.40
C ASN A 66 10.60 -5.07 -5.82
N GLY A 67 11.04 -4.06 -6.60
CA GLY A 67 11.38 -4.19 -8.00
C GLY A 67 10.19 -4.18 -8.97
N THR A 68 8.93 -4.11 -8.50
CA THR A 68 7.80 -3.80 -9.39
C THR A 68 7.91 -2.36 -9.89
N THR A 69 7.21 -2.02 -10.96
CA THR A 69 7.33 -0.69 -11.58
C THR A 69 5.99 0.05 -11.64
N PHE A 70 6.06 1.37 -11.82
CA PHE A 70 4.94 2.12 -12.37
C PHE A 70 4.89 1.87 -13.87
N HIS A 71 4.18 0.82 -14.28
CA HIS A 71 4.13 0.32 -15.66
C HIS A 71 3.12 1.05 -16.56
N ARG A 72 2.31 1.93 -15.99
CA ARG A 72 1.35 2.74 -16.75
C ARG A 72 1.25 4.14 -16.17
N VAL A 73 1.58 5.16 -16.97
CA VAL A 73 1.54 6.55 -16.55
C VAL A 73 0.75 7.38 -17.58
N ILE A 74 -0.30 8.07 -17.11
CA ILE A 74 -1.17 8.86 -17.98
C ILE A 74 -1.32 10.26 -17.39
N PRO A 75 -0.76 11.30 -18.04
CA PRO A 75 -0.89 12.69 -17.61
C PRO A 75 -2.37 13.11 -17.43
N GLY A 76 -2.65 13.83 -16.32
CA GLY A 76 -4.00 14.26 -15.96
C GLY A 76 -4.93 13.13 -15.50
N PHE A 77 -4.41 11.91 -15.33
CA PHE A 77 -5.20 10.75 -14.91
C PHE A 77 -4.55 10.03 -13.73
N VAL A 78 -3.74 9.00 -13.99
CA VAL A 78 -3.14 8.15 -12.93
C VAL A 78 -1.71 7.74 -13.26
N ILE A 79 -0.96 7.32 -12.21
CA ILE A 79 0.19 6.43 -12.30
C ILE A 79 -0.21 5.11 -11.66
N GLN A 80 -0.01 3.98 -12.37
CA GLN A 80 -0.40 2.64 -11.95
C GLN A 80 0.82 1.72 -11.87
N GLY A 81 0.88 0.91 -10.81
CA GLY A 81 1.97 0.00 -10.54
C GLY A 81 1.54 -1.23 -9.74
N GLY A 82 2.53 -1.97 -9.20
CA GLY A 82 2.29 -3.11 -8.31
C GLY A 82 2.04 -4.45 -9.03
N ASP A 83 2.30 -4.54 -10.33
CA ASP A 83 2.25 -5.79 -11.09
C ASP A 83 3.58 -6.56 -10.94
N PRO A 84 3.57 -7.85 -10.52
CA PRO A 84 4.78 -8.66 -10.44
C PRO A 84 5.44 -8.91 -11.81
N ASN A 85 4.67 -8.93 -12.89
CA ASN A 85 5.21 -9.09 -14.25
C ASN A 85 6.14 -7.93 -14.63
N SER A 86 5.92 -6.74 -14.08
CA SER A 86 6.75 -5.57 -14.40
C SER A 86 8.21 -5.65 -13.91
N LYS A 87 8.56 -6.71 -13.15
CA LYS A 87 9.94 -6.95 -12.68
C LYS A 87 10.86 -7.44 -13.80
N ASP A 88 10.32 -8.18 -14.77
CA ASP A 88 11.10 -8.71 -15.89
C ASP A 88 11.27 -7.67 -17.04
N ASN A 89 11.79 -8.10 -18.19
CA ASN A 89 12.01 -7.20 -19.33
C ASN A 89 10.91 -7.28 -20.40
N ASP A 90 9.88 -8.11 -20.19
CA ASP A 90 8.74 -8.21 -21.12
C ASP A 90 7.67 -7.17 -20.76
N ARG A 91 7.73 -6.03 -21.42
CA ARG A 91 6.80 -4.91 -21.22
C ARG A 91 5.38 -5.18 -21.74
N PHE A 92 5.20 -6.25 -22.54
CA PHE A 92 3.90 -6.56 -23.16
C PHE A 92 2.97 -7.35 -22.23
N ASN A 93 3.49 -7.92 -21.15
CA ASN A 93 2.71 -8.59 -20.11
C ASN A 93 2.46 -7.71 -18.86
N ASP A 94 3.04 -6.51 -18.81
CA ASP A 94 2.84 -5.56 -17.72
C ASP A 94 1.36 -5.17 -17.60
N GLY A 95 0.84 -5.14 -16.39
CA GLY A 95 -0.56 -4.86 -16.09
C GLY A 95 -1.48 -6.09 -16.08
N MET A 96 -0.94 -7.30 -16.33
CA MET A 96 -1.72 -8.53 -16.46
C MET A 96 -1.64 -9.45 -15.24
N GLY A 97 -0.72 -9.21 -14.30
CA GLY A 97 -0.46 -10.06 -13.13
C GLY A 97 -0.98 -9.48 -11.82
N GLY A 98 -0.69 -10.20 -10.74
CA GLY A 98 -0.96 -9.80 -9.36
C GLY A 98 -2.11 -10.52 -8.70
N HIS A 99 -1.97 -10.68 -7.38
CA HIS A 99 -2.94 -11.36 -6.53
C HIS A 99 -3.09 -10.63 -5.19
N ALA A 100 -4.12 -10.97 -4.41
CA ALA A 100 -4.28 -10.45 -3.06
C ALA A 100 -3.26 -11.05 -2.09
N GLY A 101 -2.85 -10.28 -1.09
CA GLY A 101 -1.91 -10.73 -0.04
C GLY A 101 -2.53 -11.68 0.98
N LYS A 102 -3.87 -11.79 0.99
CA LYS A 102 -4.63 -12.68 1.86
C LYS A 102 -5.82 -13.28 1.14
N TYR A 103 -6.28 -14.43 1.63
CA TYR A 103 -7.50 -15.07 1.16
C TYR A 103 -8.74 -14.43 1.78
N PHE A 104 -9.63 -13.91 0.93
CA PHE A 104 -10.91 -13.28 1.33
C PHE A 104 -12.12 -14.05 0.81
N GLY A 105 -11.98 -15.36 0.56
CA GLY A 105 -13.05 -16.21 0.05
C GLY A 105 -13.23 -16.18 -1.46
N ILE A 106 -12.28 -15.59 -2.21
CA ILE A 106 -12.29 -15.51 -3.68
C ILE A 106 -11.00 -16.12 -4.23
N GLY A 107 -11.13 -17.06 -5.16
CA GLY A 107 -10.04 -17.88 -5.68
C GLY A 107 -9.93 -19.23 -4.98
N ASP A 108 -8.88 -19.99 -5.30
CA ASP A 108 -8.56 -21.25 -4.63
C ASP A 108 -7.76 -20.96 -3.35
N GLU A 109 -8.31 -21.37 -2.19
CA GLU A 109 -7.67 -21.13 -0.88
C GLU A 109 -6.23 -21.66 -0.80
N ASN A 110 -5.92 -22.71 -1.55
CA ASN A 110 -4.59 -23.33 -1.57
C ASN A 110 -3.65 -22.78 -2.65
N ASN A 111 -4.11 -21.80 -3.44
CA ASN A 111 -3.33 -21.18 -4.50
C ASN A 111 -3.45 -19.65 -4.47
N SER A 112 -2.49 -19.00 -3.80
CA SER A 112 -2.48 -17.53 -3.62
C SER A 112 -2.50 -16.73 -4.92
N GLU A 113 -1.99 -17.29 -6.03
CA GLU A 113 -1.98 -16.62 -7.34
C GLU A 113 -3.42 -16.34 -7.88
N THR A 114 -4.43 -17.02 -7.31
CA THR A 114 -5.83 -16.85 -7.69
C THR A 114 -6.62 -15.93 -6.77
N TRP A 115 -5.99 -15.44 -5.68
CA TRP A 115 -6.69 -14.64 -4.68
C TRP A 115 -6.95 -13.23 -5.16
N THR A 116 -8.17 -12.75 -4.90
CA THR A 116 -8.55 -11.36 -5.15
C THR A 116 -9.24 -10.76 -3.92
N VAL A 117 -9.28 -9.42 -3.89
CA VAL A 117 -9.94 -8.65 -2.82
C VAL A 117 -11.34 -8.27 -3.31
N PRO A 118 -12.40 -8.58 -2.53
CA PRO A 118 -13.76 -8.11 -2.85
C PRO A 118 -13.81 -6.57 -2.76
N ALA A 119 -14.60 -5.95 -3.64
CA ALA A 119 -14.72 -4.50 -3.71
C ALA A 119 -15.19 -3.89 -2.36
N GLU A 120 -14.59 -2.77 -2.00
CA GLU A 120 -14.96 -1.94 -0.84
C GLU A 120 -15.18 -0.50 -1.31
N PHE A 121 -16.13 -0.32 -2.28
CA PHE A 121 -16.44 0.99 -2.82
C PHE A 121 -16.92 1.92 -1.70
N ASN A 122 -16.42 3.16 -1.73
CA ASN A 122 -16.71 4.15 -0.69
C ASN A 122 -16.85 5.55 -1.29
N GLU A 123 -17.33 6.49 -0.48
CA GLU A 123 -17.64 7.85 -0.93
C GLU A 123 -16.40 8.78 -1.03
N LYS A 124 -15.20 8.28 -0.72
CA LYS A 124 -13.98 9.10 -0.81
C LYS A 124 -13.69 9.43 -2.28
N PRO A 125 -13.63 10.72 -2.65
CA PRO A 125 -13.48 11.11 -4.06
C PRO A 125 -12.04 10.87 -4.54
N HIS A 126 -11.89 10.48 -5.81
CA HIS A 126 -10.60 10.31 -6.47
C HIS A 126 -9.98 11.66 -6.81
N LYS A 127 -9.35 12.28 -5.83
CA LYS A 127 -8.57 13.52 -5.98
C LYS A 127 -7.10 13.20 -6.15
N ARG A 128 -6.31 14.21 -6.59
CA ARG A 128 -4.85 14.10 -6.67
C ARG A 128 -4.26 13.51 -5.38
N GLY A 129 -3.37 12.52 -5.54
CA GLY A 129 -2.70 11.83 -4.44
C GLY A 129 -3.48 10.64 -3.85
N ILE A 130 -4.74 10.44 -4.23
CA ILE A 130 -5.52 9.28 -3.76
C ILE A 130 -4.93 7.99 -4.32
N LEU A 131 -4.78 7.00 -3.41
CA LEU A 131 -4.39 5.62 -3.70
C LEU A 131 -5.65 4.75 -3.82
N SER A 132 -5.80 4.06 -4.94
CA SER A 132 -6.97 3.23 -5.24
C SER A 132 -6.58 1.92 -5.90
N MET A 133 -7.43 0.89 -5.75
CA MET A 133 -7.16 -0.45 -6.26
C MET A 133 -7.49 -0.56 -7.75
N ALA A 134 -6.51 -1.01 -8.53
CA ALA A 134 -6.76 -1.38 -9.91
C ALA A 134 -7.49 -2.73 -9.98
N ARG A 135 -8.33 -2.92 -11.00
CA ARG A 135 -9.15 -4.11 -11.21
C ARG A 135 -9.49 -4.35 -12.67
N SER A 136 -9.92 -5.57 -12.98
CA SER A 136 -10.54 -5.92 -14.26
C SER A 136 -12.01 -5.45 -14.32
N GLN A 137 -12.80 -6.00 -15.24
CA GLN A 137 -14.24 -5.71 -15.32
C GLN A 137 -15.01 -6.19 -14.08
N ASN A 138 -14.60 -7.32 -13.48
CA ASN A 138 -15.21 -7.78 -12.25
C ASN A 138 -14.82 -6.86 -11.09
N PRO A 139 -15.77 -6.25 -10.34
CA PRO A 139 -15.47 -5.44 -9.17
C PRO A 139 -14.59 -6.14 -8.12
N ASP A 140 -14.78 -7.44 -7.94
CA ASP A 140 -14.09 -8.26 -6.95
C ASP A 140 -12.77 -8.86 -7.49
N SER A 141 -12.12 -8.22 -8.45
CA SER A 141 -10.86 -8.67 -9.05
C SER A 141 -9.63 -7.87 -8.63
N GLY A 142 -9.72 -7.10 -7.55
CA GLY A 142 -8.57 -6.42 -6.97
C GLY A 142 -7.48 -7.42 -6.57
N GLY A 143 -6.23 -7.16 -6.95
CA GLY A 143 -5.07 -7.99 -6.59
C GLY A 143 -4.00 -7.19 -5.88
N SER A 144 -2.84 -7.08 -6.52
CA SER A 144 -1.72 -6.25 -6.04
C SER A 144 -1.62 -4.90 -6.74
N GLN A 145 -2.21 -4.75 -7.93
CA GLN A 145 -2.07 -3.53 -8.71
C GLN A 145 -2.88 -2.38 -8.12
N PHE A 146 -2.25 -1.23 -8.03
CA PHE A 146 -2.85 0.00 -7.52
C PHE A 146 -2.54 1.17 -8.44
N PHE A 147 -3.28 2.25 -8.27
CA PHE A 147 -2.97 3.51 -8.93
C PHE A 147 -3.02 4.69 -7.95
N ILE A 148 -2.26 5.73 -8.29
CA ILE A 148 -2.30 7.01 -7.59
C ILE A 148 -2.82 8.06 -8.57
N CYS A 149 -3.82 8.82 -8.16
CA CYS A 149 -4.41 9.87 -8.98
C CYS A 149 -3.44 11.04 -9.16
N VAL A 150 -3.20 11.40 -10.43
CA VAL A 150 -2.38 12.57 -10.79
C VAL A 150 -3.17 13.86 -10.68
N ASP A 151 -4.47 13.79 -10.93
CA ASP A 151 -5.42 14.89 -10.88
C ASP A 151 -6.75 14.43 -10.28
N ASN A 152 -7.78 15.29 -10.28
CA ASN A 152 -9.13 14.93 -9.90
C ASN A 152 -9.79 14.10 -11.01
N VAL A 153 -10.22 12.89 -10.67
CA VAL A 153 -10.77 11.91 -11.62
C VAL A 153 -12.14 11.37 -11.14
N PRO A 154 -13.17 12.22 -11.07
CA PRO A 154 -14.47 11.88 -10.49
C PRO A 154 -15.20 10.75 -11.22
N GLN A 155 -14.82 10.42 -12.46
CA GLN A 155 -15.35 9.25 -13.18
C GLN A 155 -15.00 7.91 -12.55
N LEU A 156 -14.03 7.88 -11.62
CA LEU A 156 -13.65 6.69 -10.87
C LEU A 156 -14.42 6.54 -9.54
N ASP A 157 -15.09 7.58 -9.09
CA ASP A 157 -15.83 7.60 -7.82
C ASP A 157 -16.91 6.52 -7.80
N ASN A 158 -17.02 5.82 -6.67
CA ASN A 158 -17.91 4.68 -6.44
C ASN A 158 -17.72 3.48 -7.39
N ASN A 159 -16.69 3.50 -8.25
CA ASN A 159 -16.35 2.42 -9.18
C ASN A 159 -15.03 1.73 -8.86
N TYR A 160 -14.17 2.37 -8.06
CA TYR A 160 -12.89 1.84 -7.59
C TYR A 160 -12.78 2.03 -6.08
N THR A 161 -12.06 1.13 -5.41
CA THR A 161 -11.88 1.19 -3.96
C THR A 161 -10.72 2.12 -3.61
N VAL A 162 -11.03 3.25 -3.00
CA VAL A 162 -10.03 4.11 -2.37
C VAL A 162 -9.60 3.49 -1.05
N PHE A 163 -8.29 3.28 -0.83
CA PHE A 163 -7.77 2.68 0.40
C PHE A 163 -6.60 3.42 1.04
N GLY A 164 -6.18 4.55 0.45
CA GLY A 164 -5.13 5.42 1.01
C GLY A 164 -4.96 6.74 0.26
N GLU A 165 -4.01 7.54 0.72
CA GLU A 165 -3.60 8.79 0.08
C GLU A 165 -2.12 9.08 0.31
N VAL A 166 -1.48 9.73 -0.65
CA VAL A 166 -0.12 10.26 -0.54
C VAL A 166 -0.18 11.54 0.29
N ILE A 167 0.47 11.53 1.46
CA ILE A 167 0.52 12.65 2.39
C ILE A 167 1.83 13.45 2.32
N SER A 168 2.88 12.88 1.69
CA SER A 168 4.16 13.52 1.44
C SER A 168 4.73 13.03 0.11
N GLY A 169 5.48 13.86 -0.61
CA GLY A 169 6.09 13.50 -1.89
C GLY A 169 5.13 13.60 -3.09
N LEU A 170 4.11 14.47 -3.04
CA LEU A 170 3.18 14.67 -4.16
C LEU A 170 3.89 15.08 -5.46
N GLU A 171 5.00 15.82 -5.38
CA GLU A 171 5.82 16.19 -6.53
C GLU A 171 6.51 14.99 -7.22
N VAL A 172 6.65 13.86 -6.50
CA VAL A 172 7.18 12.62 -7.09
C VAL A 172 6.19 12.02 -8.09
N ILE A 173 4.88 12.19 -7.84
CA ILE A 173 3.83 11.80 -8.80
C ILE A 173 4.07 12.52 -10.14
N ASP A 174 4.37 13.82 -10.11
CA ASP A 174 4.66 14.61 -11.32
C ASP A 174 5.92 14.13 -12.04
N LYS A 175 6.97 13.80 -11.29
CA LYS A 175 8.21 13.26 -11.86
C LYS A 175 8.00 11.89 -12.51
N ILE A 176 7.09 11.06 -11.97
CA ILE A 176 6.78 9.74 -12.51
C ILE A 176 5.89 9.88 -13.76
N VAL A 177 4.80 10.64 -13.69
CA VAL A 177 3.85 10.78 -14.81
C VAL A 177 4.46 11.44 -16.04
N ASN A 178 5.49 12.29 -15.85
CA ASN A 178 6.22 12.94 -16.92
C ASN A 178 7.38 12.09 -17.49
N SER A 179 7.48 10.80 -17.12
CA SER A 179 8.43 9.89 -17.77
C SER A 179 8.08 9.68 -19.24
N SER A 180 9.10 9.64 -20.12
CA SER A 180 8.91 9.31 -21.54
C SER A 180 8.31 7.91 -21.69
N THR A 181 7.29 7.79 -22.54
CA THR A 181 6.66 6.52 -22.90
C THR A 181 6.65 6.35 -24.43
N PRO A 182 6.45 5.15 -24.98
CA PRO A 182 6.29 4.97 -26.43
C PRO A 182 5.19 5.86 -27.01
N GLY A 183 4.11 6.09 -26.24
CA GLY A 183 3.00 6.95 -26.68
C GLY A 183 3.33 8.45 -26.68
N THR A 184 4.20 8.92 -25.77
CA THR A 184 4.65 10.32 -25.77
C THR A 184 5.68 10.61 -26.83
N GLU A 185 6.57 9.64 -27.14
CA GLU A 185 7.54 9.77 -28.23
C GLU A 185 6.92 9.62 -29.63
N ASN A 186 5.92 8.74 -29.75
CA ASN A 186 5.15 8.55 -30.98
C ASN A 186 3.65 8.54 -30.67
N PRO A 187 2.92 9.65 -30.83
CA PRO A 187 1.48 9.73 -30.57
C PRO A 187 0.63 8.75 -31.40
N SER A 188 1.16 8.23 -32.50
CA SER A 188 0.48 7.23 -33.33
C SER A 188 0.74 5.79 -32.88
N TYR A 189 1.63 5.56 -31.92
CA TYR A 189 1.88 4.22 -31.38
C TYR A 189 0.65 3.65 -30.66
N ARG A 190 0.36 2.37 -30.88
CA ARG A 190 -0.83 1.67 -30.33
C ARG A 190 -0.47 0.33 -29.70
N GLY A 191 0.81 0.10 -29.36
CA GLY A 191 1.23 -1.10 -28.64
C GLY A 191 0.69 -1.15 -27.20
N PRO A 192 0.67 -2.32 -26.58
CA PRO A 192 0.16 -2.52 -25.23
C PRO A 192 0.95 -1.74 -24.16
N ASP A 193 2.24 -1.48 -24.43
CA ASP A 193 3.15 -0.72 -23.56
C ASP A 193 3.14 0.79 -23.84
N ARG A 194 2.12 1.30 -24.56
CA ARG A 194 2.01 2.71 -25.00
C ARG A 194 2.28 3.72 -23.87
N ASP A 195 1.74 3.46 -22.71
CA ASP A 195 1.79 4.34 -21.55
C ASP A 195 2.79 3.84 -20.49
N ASN A 196 3.65 2.87 -20.82
CA ASN A 196 4.66 2.32 -19.93
C ASN A 196 5.96 3.14 -20.05
N PRO A 197 6.54 3.67 -18.95
CA PRO A 197 7.79 4.44 -18.99
C PRO A 197 8.91 3.69 -19.69
N ILE A 198 9.57 4.32 -20.70
CA ILE A 198 10.69 3.72 -21.43
C ILE A 198 11.81 3.34 -20.48
N GLU A 199 12.16 4.24 -19.58
CA GLU A 199 13.03 3.94 -18.45
C GLU A 199 12.20 3.50 -17.26
N LYS A 200 12.33 2.23 -16.87
CA LYS A 200 11.56 1.66 -15.74
C LYS A 200 11.63 2.53 -14.50
N VAL A 201 10.48 2.80 -13.91
CA VAL A 201 10.35 3.46 -12.60
C VAL A 201 10.04 2.39 -11.57
N GLU A 202 11.08 1.72 -11.11
CA GLU A 202 11.01 0.70 -10.07
C GLU A 202 10.62 1.31 -8.72
N MET A 203 9.93 0.51 -7.90
CA MET A 203 9.56 0.88 -6.54
C MET A 203 9.97 -0.18 -5.53
N ASN A 204 10.25 0.27 -4.30
CA ASN A 204 10.27 -0.53 -3.10
C ASN A 204 9.24 0.05 -2.14
N ILE A 205 8.48 -0.80 -1.46
CA ILE A 205 7.45 -0.35 -0.52
C ILE A 205 7.71 -0.99 0.84
N SER A 206 7.77 -0.17 1.90
CA SER A 206 7.91 -0.62 3.28
C SER A 206 6.84 -0.01 4.17
N LEU A 207 6.45 -0.73 5.23
CA LEU A 207 5.60 -0.17 6.28
C LEU A 207 6.44 0.73 7.19
N ILE A 208 5.89 1.88 7.55
CA ILE A 208 6.51 2.81 8.51
C ILE A 208 5.56 3.12 9.65
N SER A 209 6.12 3.34 10.84
CA SER A 209 5.38 3.76 12.03
C SER A 209 5.14 5.27 12.03
N SER A 210 4.22 5.74 12.86
CA SER A 210 4.00 7.17 13.06
C SER A 210 5.24 7.91 13.59
N SER A 211 6.10 7.23 14.34
CA SER A 211 7.37 7.81 14.83
C SER A 211 8.43 7.97 13.72
N GLU A 212 8.41 7.10 12.71
CA GLU A 212 9.29 7.21 11.54
C GLU A 212 8.78 8.29 10.57
N LEU A 213 7.46 8.51 10.54
CA LEU A 213 6.84 9.57 9.74
C LEU A 213 7.42 10.96 10.07
N ASP A 214 7.61 11.27 11.35
CA ASP A 214 8.16 12.55 11.80
C ASP A 214 9.59 12.77 11.32
N LEU A 215 10.39 11.71 11.16
CA LEU A 215 11.76 11.78 10.69
C LEU A 215 11.85 11.96 9.16
N GLU A 216 10.99 11.29 8.41
CA GLU A 216 10.96 11.38 6.93
C GLU A 216 10.34 12.71 6.43
N SER A 217 9.42 13.31 7.20
CA SER A 217 8.80 14.59 6.86
C SER A 217 9.73 15.79 7.06
N LEU A 218 10.88 15.60 7.73
CA LEU A 218 11.88 16.64 8.03
C LEU A 218 13.09 16.62 7.07
N GLN A 219 13.15 15.67 6.14
CA GLN A 219 14.20 15.55 5.11
C GLN A 219 13.71 16.01 3.74
#